data_1e3ff4175cff91ccc1d09fb5691e25c2
#
_entry.id   1e3ff4175cff91ccc1d09fb5691e25c2
#
_cell.length_a   1.000
_cell.length_b   1.000
_cell.length_c   1.000
_cell.angle_alpha   90.00
_cell.angle_beta   90.00
_cell.angle_gamma   90.00
#
_symmetry.space_group_name_H-M   'P 1'
#
loop_
_entity.id
_entity.type
_entity.pdbx_description
1 polymer ?
#
loop_
_entity_poly.entity_id
_entity_poly.type
_entity_poly.pdbx_seq_one_letter_code
_entity_poly.pdbx_strand_id
1 'polypeptide(L)'
;MKKLEGKVALVTGSSQGIGQGIVLKLAEEGADVVINYRSHPEGAEATLAQVQAIGGNCFTAMCPKSMGYTIQADLGSVEEVRQLITSSIEHFGKLDILVNNAGIEKHAPFWEASEADYDAVMNVNLKGVFFATQAFVQHLIETKRTGKIINISSVHEELPFPNFTAYCASKGGLKMLTRNLSVELGALGITINNVAPGAIETPINTKLLNDPEKLGALLNNIPLGRLGQPKDVASLVAFLASEDAGYITGSTFFVDGGLLWNYQEQ
;
A
#
# COMPACT_ATOMS: atom_id res chain seq x y z
N MET A 1 -6.83 -24.05 -1.47
CA MET A 1 -7.89 -23.07 -1.81
C MET A 1 -7.24 -21.69 -1.74
N LYS A 2 -7.42 -20.87 -2.74
CA LYS A 2 -6.86 -19.50 -2.75
C LYS A 2 -7.63 -18.65 -1.73
N LYS A 3 -6.92 -17.90 -0.88
CA LYS A 3 -7.53 -17.17 0.27
C LYS A 3 -8.39 -15.96 -0.14
N LEU A 4 -8.17 -15.43 -1.34
CA LEU A 4 -8.84 -14.24 -1.85
C LEU A 4 -9.67 -14.52 -3.10
N GLU A 5 -10.00 -15.79 -3.34
CA GLU A 5 -10.83 -16.19 -4.48
C GLU A 5 -12.16 -15.43 -4.49
N GLY A 6 -12.48 -14.81 -5.63
CA GLY A 6 -13.70 -14.03 -5.82
C GLY A 6 -13.72 -12.67 -5.09
N LYS A 7 -12.61 -12.21 -4.50
CA LYS A 7 -12.46 -10.84 -3.98
C LYS A 7 -11.91 -9.91 -5.07
N VAL A 8 -12.26 -8.65 -5.00
CA VAL A 8 -11.72 -7.56 -5.84
C VAL A 8 -10.90 -6.62 -4.97
N ALA A 9 -9.66 -6.36 -5.38
CA ALA A 9 -8.73 -5.50 -4.65
C ALA A 9 -8.24 -4.32 -5.52
N LEU A 10 -8.29 -3.12 -4.99
CA LEU A 10 -7.62 -1.94 -5.55
C LEU A 10 -6.31 -1.69 -4.79
N VAL A 11 -5.21 -1.55 -5.52
CA VAL A 11 -3.91 -1.15 -4.97
C VAL A 11 -3.46 0.15 -5.61
N THR A 12 -3.36 1.22 -4.82
CA THR A 12 -2.93 2.52 -5.34
C THR A 12 -1.41 2.57 -5.54
N GLY A 13 -0.95 3.24 -6.63
CA GLY A 13 0.48 3.36 -6.94
C GLY A 13 1.15 2.00 -7.19
N SER A 14 0.52 1.12 -7.95
CA SER A 14 0.94 -0.28 -8.07
C SER A 14 1.60 -0.66 -9.40
N SER A 15 2.06 0.33 -10.17
CA SER A 15 2.82 0.10 -11.41
C SER A 15 4.24 -0.40 -11.20
N GLN A 16 4.78 -0.34 -9.96
CA GLN A 16 6.15 -0.75 -9.61
C GLN A 16 6.33 -0.96 -8.11
N GLY A 17 7.48 -1.49 -7.70
CA GLY A 17 7.94 -1.54 -6.32
C GLY A 17 7.01 -2.34 -5.39
N ILE A 18 6.74 -1.80 -4.19
CA ILE A 18 5.90 -2.46 -3.18
C ILE A 18 4.50 -2.72 -3.73
N GLY A 19 3.88 -1.71 -4.37
CA GLY A 19 2.53 -1.83 -4.90
C GLY A 19 2.40 -2.93 -5.97
N GLN A 20 3.38 -3.06 -6.87
CA GLN A 20 3.44 -4.15 -7.82
C GLN A 20 3.53 -5.51 -7.12
N GLY A 21 4.44 -5.64 -6.14
CA GLY A 21 4.55 -6.88 -5.35
C GLY A 21 3.25 -7.25 -4.65
N ILE A 22 2.51 -6.26 -4.13
CA ILE A 22 1.21 -6.47 -3.50
C ILE A 22 0.18 -6.97 -4.51
N VAL A 23 0.05 -6.31 -5.67
CA VAL A 23 -0.87 -6.73 -6.74
C VAL A 23 -0.62 -8.18 -7.14
N LEU A 24 0.64 -8.53 -7.41
CA LEU A 24 1.00 -9.89 -7.82
C LEU A 24 0.64 -10.92 -6.74
N LYS A 25 0.93 -10.60 -5.47
CA LYS A 25 0.60 -11.51 -4.36
C LYS A 25 -0.90 -11.68 -4.16
N LEU A 26 -1.70 -10.60 -4.25
CA LEU A 26 -3.16 -10.69 -4.16
C LEU A 26 -3.74 -11.53 -5.32
N ALA A 27 -3.21 -11.38 -6.54
CA ALA A 27 -3.60 -12.17 -7.69
C ALA A 27 -3.22 -13.67 -7.54
N GLU A 28 -2.03 -13.98 -6.99
CA GLU A 28 -1.64 -15.34 -6.62
C GLU A 28 -2.63 -15.98 -5.65
N GLU A 29 -3.15 -15.21 -4.69
CA GLU A 29 -4.15 -15.65 -3.73
C GLU A 29 -5.58 -15.66 -4.30
N GLY A 30 -5.77 -15.29 -5.57
CA GLY A 30 -7.03 -15.44 -6.31
C GLY A 30 -7.90 -14.20 -6.39
N ALA A 31 -7.43 -13.05 -5.96
CA ALA A 31 -8.15 -11.79 -6.13
C ALA A 31 -8.11 -11.30 -7.58
N ASP A 32 -9.20 -10.66 -8.03
CA ASP A 32 -9.15 -9.75 -9.16
C ASP A 32 -8.57 -8.41 -8.67
N VAL A 33 -7.74 -7.76 -9.50
CA VAL A 33 -6.95 -6.62 -9.05
C VAL A 33 -7.09 -5.40 -9.95
N VAL A 34 -7.22 -4.22 -9.33
CA VAL A 34 -7.11 -2.92 -9.99
C VAL A 34 -5.71 -2.36 -9.73
N ILE A 35 -5.01 -2.05 -10.81
CA ILE A 35 -3.66 -1.50 -10.84
C ILE A 35 -3.79 0.00 -11.09
N ASN A 36 -3.47 0.82 -10.10
CA ASN A 36 -3.46 2.28 -10.26
C ASN A 36 -2.04 2.79 -10.51
N TYR A 37 -1.93 3.74 -11.43
CA TYR A 37 -0.71 4.47 -11.72
C TYR A 37 -1.02 5.95 -11.97
N ARG A 38 0.00 6.83 -11.82
CA ARG A 38 -0.08 8.25 -12.16
C ARG A 38 0.62 8.56 -13.49
N SER A 39 1.86 8.16 -13.64
CA SER A 39 2.74 8.60 -14.74
C SER A 39 3.59 7.50 -15.38
N HIS A 40 3.39 6.23 -15.01
CA HIS A 40 4.15 5.09 -15.56
C HIS A 40 3.20 4.04 -16.16
N PRO A 41 2.59 4.31 -17.34
CA PRO A 41 1.69 3.35 -17.98
C PRO A 41 2.41 2.04 -18.33
N GLU A 42 3.67 2.09 -18.78
CA GLU A 42 4.43 0.88 -19.13
C GLU A 42 4.63 -0.05 -17.93
N GLY A 43 4.85 0.52 -16.74
CA GLY A 43 4.95 -0.25 -15.50
C GLY A 43 3.62 -0.89 -15.11
N ALA A 44 2.51 -0.20 -15.33
CA ALA A 44 1.17 -0.74 -15.09
C ALA A 44 0.82 -1.86 -16.08
N GLU A 45 1.15 -1.70 -17.36
CA GLU A 45 0.97 -2.73 -18.39
C GLU A 45 1.83 -3.97 -18.11
N ALA A 46 3.10 -3.78 -17.71
CA ALA A 46 3.97 -4.88 -17.32
C ALA A 46 3.44 -5.63 -16.09
N THR A 47 2.89 -4.91 -15.11
CA THR A 47 2.24 -5.51 -13.93
C THR A 47 0.99 -6.30 -14.34
N LEU A 48 0.15 -5.74 -15.22
CA LEU A 48 -1.04 -6.39 -15.74
C LEU A 48 -0.69 -7.69 -16.48
N ALA A 49 0.34 -7.67 -17.33
CA ALA A 49 0.81 -8.86 -18.03
C ALA A 49 1.26 -9.98 -17.07
N GLN A 50 1.92 -9.62 -15.95
CA GLN A 50 2.30 -10.59 -14.92
C GLN A 50 1.07 -11.16 -14.19
N VAL A 51 0.06 -10.33 -13.87
CA VAL A 51 -1.21 -10.80 -13.28
C VAL A 51 -1.91 -11.80 -14.22
N GLN A 52 -1.97 -11.49 -15.51
CA GLN A 52 -2.55 -12.37 -16.52
C GLN A 52 -1.80 -13.72 -16.63
N ALA A 53 -0.47 -13.69 -16.50
CA ALA A 53 0.36 -14.90 -16.50
C ALA A 53 0.10 -15.80 -15.28
N ILE A 54 -0.15 -15.22 -14.10
CA ILE A 54 -0.53 -15.98 -12.88
C ILE A 54 -1.83 -16.77 -13.12
N GLY A 55 -2.83 -16.16 -13.76
CA GLY A 55 -4.08 -16.83 -14.14
C GLY A 55 -3.95 -17.85 -15.27
N GLY A 56 -2.96 -17.67 -16.17
CA GLY A 56 -2.74 -18.53 -17.36
C GLY A 56 -2.16 -19.91 -17.10
N ASN A 57 -1.52 -20.13 -15.95
CA ASN A 57 -0.88 -21.41 -15.60
C ASN A 57 -1.85 -22.46 -15.02
N CYS A 58 -3.13 -22.18 -14.99
CA CYS A 58 -4.13 -23.12 -14.51
C CYS A 58 -4.70 -23.93 -15.69
N PHE A 59 -4.27 -25.20 -15.80
CA PHE A 59 -4.69 -26.15 -16.86
C PHE A 59 -6.06 -26.79 -16.62
N THR A 60 -6.78 -26.40 -15.57
CA THR A 60 -8.11 -26.98 -15.30
C THR A 60 -9.21 -25.92 -15.45
N ALA A 61 -10.34 -26.31 -16.05
CA ALA A 61 -11.52 -25.43 -16.19
C ALA A 61 -12.13 -24.94 -14.85
N MET A 62 -11.60 -25.41 -13.73
CA MET A 62 -12.03 -25.07 -12.36
C MET A 62 -11.15 -24.03 -11.67
N CYS A 63 -10.10 -23.53 -12.31
CA CYS A 63 -9.25 -22.51 -11.69
C CYS A 63 -9.71 -21.13 -12.16
N PRO A 64 -10.34 -20.30 -11.30
CA PRO A 64 -10.72 -18.94 -11.69
C PRO A 64 -9.46 -18.15 -12.03
N LYS A 65 -9.47 -17.50 -13.19
CA LYS A 65 -8.40 -16.61 -13.61
C LYS A 65 -8.54 -15.31 -12.84
N SER A 66 -7.50 -14.89 -12.13
CA SER A 66 -7.44 -13.53 -11.61
C SER A 66 -7.43 -12.56 -12.79
N MET A 67 -8.30 -11.57 -12.75
CA MET A 67 -8.36 -10.50 -13.74
C MET A 67 -7.66 -9.27 -13.21
N GLY A 68 -6.99 -8.54 -14.10
CA GLY A 68 -6.39 -7.26 -13.78
C GLY A 68 -6.99 -6.15 -14.63
N TYR A 69 -7.05 -4.95 -14.06
CA TYR A 69 -7.51 -3.73 -14.72
C TYR A 69 -6.62 -2.57 -14.33
N THR A 70 -6.24 -1.72 -15.30
CA THR A 70 -5.37 -0.55 -15.04
C THR A 70 -6.17 0.73 -15.07
N ILE A 71 -5.94 1.64 -14.11
CA ILE A 71 -6.57 2.96 -14.06
C ILE A 71 -5.51 4.02 -13.76
N GLN A 72 -5.42 5.04 -14.62
CA GLN A 72 -4.64 6.23 -14.35
C GLN A 72 -5.41 7.16 -13.42
N ALA A 73 -4.79 7.57 -12.29
CA ALA A 73 -5.33 8.59 -11.39
C ALA A 73 -4.21 9.14 -10.50
N ASP A 74 -4.24 10.45 -10.24
CA ASP A 74 -3.37 11.12 -9.27
C ASP A 74 -4.03 11.14 -7.89
N LEU A 75 -3.41 10.52 -6.91
CA LEU A 75 -3.90 10.47 -5.52
C LEU A 75 -3.82 11.83 -4.82
N GLY A 76 -3.15 12.82 -5.40
CA GLY A 76 -3.18 14.21 -4.93
C GLY A 76 -4.50 14.96 -5.27
N SER A 77 -5.29 14.43 -6.21
CA SER A 77 -6.58 14.98 -6.63
C SER A 77 -7.74 14.19 -6.03
N VAL A 78 -8.55 14.82 -5.18
CA VAL A 78 -9.71 14.18 -4.55
C VAL A 78 -10.74 13.72 -5.59
N GLU A 79 -10.89 14.48 -6.68
CA GLU A 79 -11.79 14.12 -7.77
C GLU A 79 -11.34 12.83 -8.47
N GLU A 80 -10.05 12.75 -8.83
CA GLU A 80 -9.49 11.56 -9.46
C GLU A 80 -9.50 10.35 -8.52
N VAL A 81 -9.29 10.56 -7.22
CA VAL A 81 -9.41 9.52 -6.19
C VAL A 81 -10.82 8.94 -6.15
N ARG A 82 -11.85 9.78 -6.15
CA ARG A 82 -13.24 9.32 -6.18
C ARG A 82 -13.57 8.58 -7.48
N GLN A 83 -13.12 9.12 -8.61
CA GLN A 83 -13.29 8.47 -9.91
C GLN A 83 -12.61 7.11 -9.97
N LEU A 84 -11.41 6.97 -9.39
CA LEU A 84 -10.68 5.71 -9.29
C LEU A 84 -11.51 4.63 -8.57
N ILE A 85 -12.10 4.96 -7.42
CA ILE A 85 -12.95 4.03 -6.66
C ILE A 85 -14.20 3.68 -7.47
N THR A 86 -14.89 4.68 -8.03
CA THR A 86 -16.11 4.46 -8.82
C THR A 86 -15.84 3.58 -10.05
N SER A 87 -14.81 3.89 -10.83
CA SER A 87 -14.45 3.11 -12.02
C SER A 87 -14.03 1.68 -11.68
N SER A 88 -13.37 1.47 -10.54
CA SER A 88 -13.03 0.12 -10.06
C SER A 88 -14.28 -0.70 -9.76
N ILE A 89 -15.26 -0.09 -9.10
CA ILE A 89 -16.56 -0.71 -8.78
C ILE A 89 -17.36 -0.98 -10.05
N GLU A 90 -17.43 -0.02 -10.96
CA GLU A 90 -18.17 -0.17 -12.24
C GLU A 90 -17.61 -1.33 -13.07
N HIS A 91 -16.26 -1.47 -13.11
CA HIS A 91 -15.62 -2.52 -13.90
C HIS A 91 -15.87 -3.94 -13.36
N PHE A 92 -15.79 -4.12 -12.04
CA PHE A 92 -15.89 -5.45 -11.41
C PHE A 92 -17.25 -5.72 -10.73
N GLY A 93 -18.14 -4.71 -10.67
CA GLY A 93 -19.42 -4.79 -9.97
C GLY A 93 -19.33 -4.70 -8.44
N LYS A 94 -18.10 -4.62 -7.90
CA LYS A 94 -17.82 -4.56 -6.46
C LYS A 94 -16.36 -4.15 -6.19
N LEU A 95 -16.09 -3.79 -4.95
CA LEU A 95 -14.74 -3.66 -4.40
C LEU A 95 -14.75 -4.21 -2.96
N ASP A 96 -13.84 -5.12 -2.64
CA ASP A 96 -13.78 -5.81 -1.34
C ASP A 96 -12.57 -5.38 -0.50
N ILE A 97 -11.46 -4.98 -1.17
CA ILE A 97 -10.17 -4.69 -0.54
C ILE A 97 -9.62 -3.39 -1.13
N LEU A 98 -9.25 -2.45 -0.24
CA LEU A 98 -8.52 -1.24 -0.61
C LEU A 98 -7.12 -1.27 0.01
N VAL A 99 -6.08 -1.21 -0.83
CA VAL A 99 -4.69 -1.04 -0.38
C VAL A 99 -4.21 0.36 -0.76
N ASN A 100 -4.10 1.23 0.21
CA ASN A 100 -3.52 2.57 0.07
C ASN A 100 -1.99 2.47 0.12
N ASN A 101 -1.38 2.26 -1.05
CA ASN A 101 0.08 2.12 -1.18
C ASN A 101 0.76 3.34 -1.79
N ALA A 102 0.08 4.13 -2.63
CA ALA A 102 0.67 5.32 -3.22
C ALA A 102 1.25 6.26 -2.16
N GLY A 103 2.46 6.73 -2.39
CA GLY A 103 3.14 7.66 -1.51
C GLY A 103 4.32 8.32 -2.20
N ILE A 104 4.64 9.52 -1.74
CA ILE A 104 5.80 10.28 -2.18
C ILE A 104 6.54 10.84 -0.97
N GLU A 105 7.80 11.15 -1.17
CA GLU A 105 8.64 11.84 -0.19
C GLU A 105 9.31 13.05 -0.84
N LYS A 106 9.63 14.06 -0.02
CA LYS A 106 10.37 15.24 -0.41
C LYS A 106 11.44 15.51 0.62
N HIS A 107 12.66 15.74 0.15
CA HIS A 107 13.83 15.95 0.99
C HIS A 107 14.17 17.43 1.03
N ALA A 108 14.14 18.03 2.20
CA ALA A 108 14.66 19.37 2.48
C ALA A 108 14.93 19.54 3.98
N PRO A 109 15.95 20.33 4.39
CA PRO A 109 16.02 20.82 5.76
C PRO A 109 14.70 21.50 6.14
N PHE A 110 14.25 21.34 7.39
CA PHE A 110 12.92 21.82 7.80
C PHE A 110 12.68 23.31 7.47
N TRP A 111 13.67 24.15 7.67
CA TRP A 111 13.59 25.60 7.43
C TRP A 111 13.64 26.01 5.95
N GLU A 112 13.90 25.06 5.04
CA GLU A 112 13.93 25.24 3.59
C GLU A 112 12.77 24.53 2.88
N ALA A 113 11.98 23.74 3.63
CA ALA A 113 10.85 23.01 3.07
C ALA A 113 9.82 23.99 2.47
N SER A 114 9.51 23.82 1.18
CA SER A 114 8.52 24.65 0.51
C SER A 114 7.08 24.20 0.83
N GLU A 115 6.15 25.16 0.84
CA GLU A 115 4.71 24.87 0.95
C GLU A 115 4.25 23.89 -0.14
N ALA A 116 4.73 24.07 -1.37
CA ALA A 116 4.39 23.19 -2.50
C ALA A 116 4.84 21.72 -2.28
N ASP A 117 6.04 21.50 -1.70
CA ASP A 117 6.51 20.15 -1.38
C ASP A 117 5.77 19.56 -0.19
N TYR A 118 5.44 20.37 0.82
CA TYR A 118 4.58 19.96 1.93
C TYR A 118 3.21 19.53 1.42
N ASP A 119 2.54 20.37 0.62
CA ASP A 119 1.23 20.08 0.05
C ASP A 119 1.24 18.84 -0.83
N ALA A 120 2.25 18.67 -1.67
CA ALA A 120 2.38 17.49 -2.50
C ALA A 120 2.44 16.21 -1.66
N VAL A 121 3.24 16.19 -0.59
CA VAL A 121 3.35 15.03 0.32
C VAL A 121 2.04 14.79 1.06
N MET A 122 1.45 15.82 1.66
CA MET A 122 0.22 15.68 2.44
C MET A 122 -0.97 15.31 1.57
N ASN A 123 -1.08 15.88 0.36
CA ASN A 123 -2.16 15.58 -0.56
C ASN A 123 -2.15 14.10 -1.01
N VAL A 124 -0.98 13.53 -1.31
CA VAL A 124 -0.88 12.12 -1.73
C VAL A 124 -0.95 11.18 -0.53
N ASN A 125 -0.09 11.40 0.50
CA ASN A 125 0.14 10.40 1.54
C ASN A 125 -0.95 10.36 2.62
N LEU A 126 -1.72 11.44 2.79
CA LEU A 126 -2.75 11.52 3.84
C LEU A 126 -4.12 11.90 3.30
N LYS A 127 -4.24 13.02 2.58
CA LYS A 127 -5.54 13.49 2.06
C LYS A 127 -6.11 12.53 1.03
N GLY A 128 -5.30 12.05 0.07
CA GLY A 128 -5.71 11.06 -0.92
C GLY A 128 -6.17 9.76 -0.27
N VAL A 129 -5.43 9.27 0.72
CA VAL A 129 -5.80 8.08 1.50
C VAL A 129 -7.13 8.28 2.24
N PHE A 130 -7.33 9.45 2.86
CA PHE A 130 -8.58 9.78 3.56
C PHE A 130 -9.78 9.67 2.62
N PHE A 131 -9.73 10.31 1.46
CA PHE A 131 -10.86 10.34 0.52
C PHE A 131 -11.04 9.03 -0.26
N ALA A 132 -9.97 8.27 -0.54
CA ALA A 132 -10.07 6.92 -1.09
C ALA A 132 -10.79 5.98 -0.10
N THR A 133 -10.38 6.03 1.16
CA THR A 133 -11.00 5.27 2.25
C THR A 133 -12.46 5.67 2.43
N GLN A 134 -12.79 6.97 2.42
CA GLN A 134 -14.15 7.47 2.54
C GLN A 134 -15.05 6.94 1.41
N ALA A 135 -14.62 7.07 0.15
CA ALA A 135 -15.40 6.62 -1.00
C ALA A 135 -15.61 5.09 -0.99
N PHE A 136 -14.58 4.33 -0.60
CA PHE A 136 -14.67 2.89 -0.45
C PHE A 136 -15.64 2.48 0.66
N VAL A 137 -15.58 3.12 1.83
CA VAL A 137 -16.49 2.86 2.95
C VAL A 137 -17.93 3.21 2.60
N GLN A 138 -18.18 4.32 1.89
CA GLN A 138 -19.50 4.68 1.41
C GLN A 138 -20.11 3.57 0.54
N HIS A 139 -19.34 3.04 -0.42
CA HIS A 139 -19.77 1.91 -1.24
C HIS A 139 -20.12 0.66 -0.40
N LEU A 140 -19.29 0.32 0.60
CA LEU A 140 -19.57 -0.83 1.47
C LEU A 140 -20.86 -0.64 2.28
N ILE A 141 -21.10 0.56 2.80
CA ILE A 141 -22.32 0.88 3.56
C ILE A 141 -23.56 0.78 2.66
N GLU A 142 -23.52 1.40 1.48
CA GLU A 142 -24.64 1.39 0.52
C GLU A 142 -24.99 -0.02 0.07
N THR A 143 -23.98 -0.87 -0.11
CA THR A 143 -24.16 -2.25 -0.57
C THR A 143 -24.29 -3.27 0.58
N LYS A 144 -24.22 -2.80 1.84
CA LYS A 144 -24.27 -3.64 3.06
C LYS A 144 -23.22 -4.75 3.06
N ARG A 145 -22.00 -4.43 2.59
CA ARG A 145 -20.88 -5.36 2.49
C ARG A 145 -19.82 -5.03 3.55
N THR A 146 -19.07 -6.04 3.93
CA THR A 146 -17.83 -5.89 4.71
C THR A 146 -16.64 -5.66 3.78
N GLY A 147 -15.53 -5.17 4.33
CA GLY A 147 -14.33 -4.92 3.53
C GLY A 147 -13.05 -4.86 4.35
N LYS A 148 -11.93 -4.82 3.64
CA LYS A 148 -10.59 -4.75 4.23
C LYS A 148 -9.85 -3.51 3.71
N ILE A 149 -9.28 -2.72 4.61
CA ILE A 149 -8.47 -1.56 4.28
C ILE A 149 -7.07 -1.79 4.84
N ILE A 150 -6.07 -1.72 3.96
CA ILE A 150 -4.67 -1.85 4.35
C ILE A 150 -3.92 -0.60 3.87
N ASN A 151 -3.31 0.12 4.79
CA ASN A 151 -2.50 1.30 4.47
C ASN A 151 -1.02 0.91 4.51
N ILE A 152 -0.27 1.24 3.46
CA ILE A 152 1.19 1.14 3.48
C ILE A 152 1.73 2.41 4.13
N SER A 153 2.06 2.27 5.40
CA SER A 153 2.65 3.33 6.21
C SER A 153 4.18 3.37 6.04
N SER A 154 4.92 3.43 7.11
CA SER A 154 6.39 3.39 7.16
C SER A 154 6.84 3.21 8.61
N VAL A 155 8.03 2.70 8.85
CA VAL A 155 8.71 2.83 10.15
C VAL A 155 8.76 4.30 10.61
N HIS A 156 8.72 5.25 9.68
CA HIS A 156 8.73 6.69 9.95
C HIS A 156 7.39 7.25 10.45
N GLU A 157 6.40 6.42 10.73
CA GLU A 157 5.27 6.80 11.58
C GLU A 157 5.67 6.87 13.08
N GLU A 158 6.83 6.30 13.44
CA GLU A 158 7.43 6.31 14.78
C GLU A 158 8.90 6.75 14.78
N LEU A 159 9.70 6.32 13.81
CA LEU A 159 11.12 6.63 13.71
C LEU A 159 11.34 8.00 13.06
N PRO A 160 12.05 8.93 13.72
CA PRO A 160 12.44 10.20 13.09
C PRO A 160 13.23 10.00 11.80
N PHE A 161 13.00 10.87 10.82
CA PHE A 161 13.73 10.88 9.56
C PHE A 161 14.11 12.32 9.20
N PRO A 162 15.29 12.79 9.61
CA PRO A 162 15.75 14.16 9.36
C PRO A 162 15.66 14.53 7.88
N ASN A 163 15.25 15.77 7.60
CA ASN A 163 14.98 16.31 6.26
C ASN A 163 13.74 15.75 5.54
N PHE A 164 12.96 14.87 6.16
CA PHE A 164 11.71 14.33 5.62
C PHE A 164 10.50 14.63 6.51
N THR A 165 10.49 15.82 7.15
CA THR A 165 9.50 16.17 8.18
C THR A 165 8.05 16.05 7.71
N ALA A 166 7.73 16.54 6.50
CA ALA A 166 6.37 16.41 5.93
C ALA A 166 5.97 14.94 5.72
N TYR A 167 6.92 14.10 5.27
CA TYR A 167 6.69 12.67 5.10
C TYR A 167 6.38 11.99 6.44
N CYS A 168 7.21 12.20 7.48
CA CYS A 168 6.98 11.66 8.81
C CYS A 168 5.63 12.12 9.38
N ALA A 169 5.30 13.42 9.25
CA ALA A 169 4.01 13.96 9.67
C ALA A 169 2.84 13.28 8.97
N SER A 170 2.95 13.03 7.65
CA SER A 170 1.92 12.32 6.90
C SER A 170 1.73 10.87 7.37
N LYS A 171 2.83 10.15 7.68
CA LYS A 171 2.78 8.76 8.16
C LYS A 171 2.29 8.66 9.62
N GLY A 172 2.66 9.59 10.48
CA GLY A 172 2.08 9.74 11.82
C GLY A 172 0.58 10.05 11.78
N GLY A 173 0.16 10.93 10.87
CA GLY A 173 -1.26 11.21 10.59
C GLY A 173 -2.02 9.97 10.11
N LEU A 174 -1.42 9.18 9.22
CA LEU A 174 -1.99 7.94 8.71
C LEU A 174 -2.17 6.90 9.83
N LYS A 175 -1.20 6.79 10.76
CA LYS A 175 -1.31 5.93 11.94
C LYS A 175 -2.53 6.30 12.79
N MET A 176 -2.74 7.60 13.08
CA MET A 176 -3.87 8.03 13.88
C MET A 176 -5.20 7.88 13.12
N LEU A 177 -5.23 8.15 11.82
CA LEU A 177 -6.38 7.90 10.95
C LEU A 177 -6.82 6.43 11.03
N THR A 178 -5.88 5.48 10.93
CA THR A 178 -6.14 4.05 11.02
C THR A 178 -6.76 3.67 12.37
N ARG A 179 -6.21 4.18 13.47
CA ARG A 179 -6.71 3.92 14.83
C ARG A 179 -8.13 4.46 15.02
N ASN A 180 -8.38 5.70 14.59
CA ASN A 180 -9.69 6.31 14.71
C ASN A 180 -10.74 5.56 13.89
N LEU A 181 -10.45 5.29 12.62
CA LEU A 181 -11.38 4.58 11.74
C LEU A 181 -11.62 3.13 12.17
N SER A 182 -10.68 2.46 12.83
CA SER A 182 -10.91 1.10 13.34
C SER A 182 -12.05 1.05 14.36
N VAL A 183 -12.21 2.11 15.15
CA VAL A 183 -13.30 2.24 16.13
C VAL A 183 -14.64 2.54 15.43
N GLU A 184 -14.62 3.47 14.45
CA GLU A 184 -15.84 3.86 13.72
C GLU A 184 -16.38 2.75 12.81
N LEU A 185 -15.48 1.98 12.17
CA LEU A 185 -15.83 1.01 11.13
C LEU A 185 -16.03 -0.42 11.67
N GLY A 186 -15.58 -0.70 12.88
CA GLY A 186 -15.63 -2.04 13.45
C GLY A 186 -17.05 -2.63 13.51
N ALA A 187 -18.04 -1.84 13.92
CA ALA A 187 -19.45 -2.27 13.96
C ALA A 187 -20.05 -2.56 12.57
N LEU A 188 -19.41 -2.08 11.49
CA LEU A 188 -19.79 -2.35 10.11
C LEU A 188 -19.10 -3.60 9.54
N GLY A 189 -18.27 -4.29 10.32
CA GLY A 189 -17.48 -5.44 9.87
C GLY A 189 -16.36 -5.06 8.90
N ILE A 190 -15.90 -3.80 8.91
CA ILE A 190 -14.80 -3.31 8.08
C ILE A 190 -13.55 -3.22 8.95
N THR A 191 -12.47 -3.88 8.53
CA THR A 191 -11.18 -3.79 9.23
C THR A 191 -10.24 -2.82 8.51
N ILE A 192 -9.43 -2.10 9.29
CA ILE A 192 -8.40 -1.18 8.77
C ILE A 192 -7.10 -1.36 9.55
N ASN A 193 -5.99 -1.60 8.85
CA ASN A 193 -4.68 -1.82 9.45
C ASN A 193 -3.56 -1.14 8.65
N ASN A 194 -2.45 -0.86 9.31
CA ASN A 194 -1.23 -0.39 8.68
C ASN A 194 -0.22 -1.53 8.52
N VAL A 195 0.45 -1.55 7.39
CA VAL A 195 1.73 -2.24 7.20
C VAL A 195 2.79 -1.15 7.09
N ALA A 196 3.80 -1.21 7.93
CA ALA A 196 4.86 -0.20 8.05
C ALA A 196 6.21 -0.81 7.58
N PRO A 197 6.58 -0.65 6.30
CA PRO A 197 7.85 -1.12 5.80
C PRO A 197 9.02 -0.31 6.37
N GLY A 198 10.16 -0.99 6.55
CA GLY A 198 11.47 -0.37 6.66
C GLY A 198 12.09 -0.09 5.30
N ALA A 199 13.38 -0.33 5.16
CA ALA A 199 14.10 -0.16 3.91
C ALA A 199 13.82 -1.35 2.95
N ILE A 200 13.06 -1.08 1.90
CA ILE A 200 12.69 -2.07 0.86
C ILE A 200 13.40 -1.73 -0.44
N GLU A 201 13.93 -2.75 -1.11
CA GLU A 201 14.57 -2.61 -2.42
C GLU A 201 13.51 -2.28 -3.49
N THR A 202 13.47 -1.02 -3.90
CA THR A 202 12.51 -0.47 -4.85
C THR A 202 13.17 0.58 -5.75
N PRO A 203 12.55 0.96 -6.87
CA PRO A 203 13.07 2.04 -7.73
C PRO A 203 13.29 3.39 -7.02
N ILE A 204 12.53 3.69 -5.97
CA ILE A 204 12.72 4.91 -5.15
C ILE A 204 14.10 4.92 -4.49
N ASN A 205 14.61 3.76 -4.10
CA ASN A 205 15.88 3.61 -3.40
C ASN A 205 17.10 3.45 -4.32
N THR A 206 16.97 3.66 -5.65
CA THR A 206 18.06 3.46 -6.62
C THR A 206 19.32 4.25 -6.28
N LYS A 207 19.19 5.49 -5.78
CA LYS A 207 20.34 6.31 -5.39
C LYS A 207 21.11 5.70 -4.21
N LEU A 208 20.39 5.15 -3.24
CA LEU A 208 20.97 4.46 -2.08
C LEU A 208 21.62 3.14 -2.50
N LEU A 209 20.97 2.37 -3.36
CA LEU A 209 21.51 1.09 -3.86
C LEU A 209 22.81 1.26 -4.64
N ASN A 210 22.99 2.40 -5.28
CA ASN A 210 24.21 2.74 -6.04
C ASN A 210 25.31 3.42 -5.19
N ASP A 211 25.10 3.56 -3.87
CA ASP A 211 26.08 4.15 -2.93
C ASP A 211 26.46 3.09 -1.89
N PRO A 212 27.59 2.34 -2.09
CA PRO A 212 27.95 1.23 -1.22
C PRO A 212 28.21 1.63 0.23
N GLU A 213 28.69 2.85 0.48
CA GLU A 213 28.96 3.34 1.83
C GLU A 213 27.67 3.57 2.60
N LYS A 214 26.72 4.30 1.98
CA LYS A 214 25.39 4.54 2.59
C LYS A 214 24.59 3.26 2.73
N LEU A 215 24.65 2.39 1.73
CA LEU A 215 24.00 1.09 1.80
C LEU A 215 24.57 0.25 2.93
N GLY A 216 25.91 0.18 3.08
CA GLY A 216 26.57 -0.53 4.18
C GLY A 216 26.17 0.03 5.55
N ALA A 217 26.14 1.35 5.71
CA ALA A 217 25.71 2.01 6.93
C ALA A 217 24.24 1.68 7.28
N LEU A 218 23.35 1.67 6.28
CA LEU A 218 21.96 1.28 6.49
C LEU A 218 21.83 -0.20 6.87
N LEU A 219 22.53 -1.10 6.18
CA LEU A 219 22.48 -2.54 6.46
C LEU A 219 22.95 -2.87 7.87
N ASN A 220 23.92 -2.14 8.41
CA ASN A 220 24.38 -2.28 9.80
C ASN A 220 23.27 -1.92 10.82
N ASN A 221 22.31 -1.09 10.43
CA ASN A 221 21.16 -0.74 11.26
C ASN A 221 19.99 -1.72 11.14
N ILE A 222 20.05 -2.69 10.23
CA ILE A 222 18.99 -3.69 10.04
C ILE A 222 19.46 -5.03 10.65
N PRO A 223 18.90 -5.51 11.76
CA PRO A 223 19.29 -6.77 12.40
C PRO A 223 19.32 -7.98 11.47
N LEU A 224 18.39 -8.06 10.48
CA LEU A 224 18.40 -9.14 9.49
C LEU A 224 19.50 -8.99 8.42
N GLY A 225 20.31 -7.91 8.42
CA GLY A 225 21.46 -7.69 7.55
C GLY A 225 21.14 -7.57 6.05
N ARG A 226 19.89 -7.33 5.68
CA ARG A 226 19.47 -7.16 4.29
C ARG A 226 18.36 -6.14 4.15
N LEU A 227 18.21 -5.57 2.97
CA LEU A 227 16.99 -4.86 2.60
C LEU A 227 15.80 -5.84 2.50
N GLY A 228 14.61 -5.35 2.80
CA GLY A 228 13.39 -6.06 2.48
C GLY A 228 13.13 -6.09 0.97
N GLN A 229 12.37 -7.06 0.52
CA GLN A 229 11.89 -7.16 -0.85
C GLN A 229 10.39 -6.81 -0.89
N PRO A 230 9.83 -6.33 -2.02
CA PRO A 230 8.40 -6.09 -2.16
C PRO A 230 7.53 -7.27 -1.70
N LYS A 231 7.98 -8.51 -1.92
CA LYS A 231 7.30 -9.74 -1.48
C LYS A 231 7.21 -9.87 0.05
N ASP A 232 8.18 -9.33 0.80
CA ASP A 232 8.17 -9.39 2.28
C ASP A 232 6.97 -8.57 2.80
N VAL A 233 6.68 -7.42 2.18
CA VAL A 233 5.51 -6.59 2.48
C VAL A 233 4.22 -7.22 1.96
N ALA A 234 4.23 -7.68 0.72
CA ALA A 234 3.06 -8.20 0.02
C ALA A 234 2.44 -9.43 0.72
N SER A 235 3.27 -10.28 1.32
CA SER A 235 2.82 -11.47 2.05
C SER A 235 1.95 -11.11 3.26
N LEU A 236 2.35 -10.08 4.00
CA LEU A 236 1.58 -9.57 5.14
C LEU A 236 0.29 -8.88 4.67
N VAL A 237 0.35 -8.09 3.60
CA VAL A 237 -0.85 -7.46 3.01
C VAL A 237 -1.88 -8.52 2.60
N ALA A 238 -1.45 -9.60 1.94
CA ALA A 238 -2.35 -10.68 1.54
C ALA A 238 -2.97 -11.41 2.75
N PHE A 239 -2.22 -11.60 3.83
CA PHE A 239 -2.76 -12.12 5.09
C PHE A 239 -3.82 -11.18 5.68
N LEU A 240 -3.53 -9.88 5.80
CA LEU A 240 -4.47 -8.88 6.35
C LEU A 240 -5.72 -8.70 5.48
N ALA A 241 -5.62 -8.94 4.17
CA ALA A 241 -6.72 -8.92 3.24
C ALA A 241 -7.64 -10.15 3.33
N SER A 242 -7.17 -11.23 3.95
CA SER A 242 -7.90 -12.51 4.06
C SER A 242 -8.83 -12.56 5.28
N GLU A 243 -9.68 -13.58 5.31
CA GLU A 243 -10.55 -13.85 6.46
C GLU A 243 -9.76 -14.34 7.69
N ASP A 244 -8.54 -14.85 7.51
CA ASP A 244 -7.65 -15.25 8.60
C ASP A 244 -7.30 -14.06 9.54
N ALA A 245 -7.36 -12.82 9.01
CA ALA A 245 -7.15 -11.60 9.77
C ALA A 245 -8.47 -10.92 10.24
N GLY A 246 -9.57 -11.66 10.29
CA GLY A 246 -10.91 -11.10 10.56
C GLY A 246 -11.06 -10.44 11.94
N TYR A 247 -10.18 -10.73 12.90
CA TYR A 247 -10.20 -10.13 14.25
C TYR A 247 -9.06 -9.13 14.47
N ILE A 248 -8.44 -8.65 13.38
CA ILE A 248 -7.32 -7.70 13.43
C ILE A 248 -7.78 -6.37 12.83
N THR A 249 -7.82 -5.30 13.65
CA THR A 249 -8.11 -3.94 13.21
C THR A 249 -7.40 -2.90 14.05
N GLY A 250 -7.10 -1.72 13.52
CA GLY A 250 -6.45 -0.60 14.21
C GLY A 250 -4.97 -0.78 14.50
N SER A 251 -4.35 -1.83 13.98
CA SER A 251 -2.96 -2.22 14.28
C SER A 251 -1.98 -1.76 13.20
N THR A 252 -0.74 -1.48 13.62
CA THR A 252 0.41 -1.34 12.71
C THR A 252 1.32 -2.56 12.84
N PHE A 253 1.70 -3.13 11.70
CA PHE A 253 2.63 -4.25 11.59
C PHE A 253 3.89 -3.79 10.87
N PHE A 254 5.04 -3.85 11.55
CA PHE A 254 6.33 -3.48 10.98
C PHE A 254 6.91 -4.62 10.16
N VAL A 255 7.39 -4.30 8.94
CA VAL A 255 8.11 -5.21 8.03
C VAL A 255 9.44 -4.55 7.69
N ASP A 256 10.38 -4.59 8.64
CA ASP A 256 11.53 -3.71 8.66
C ASP A 256 12.87 -4.41 8.96
N GLY A 257 12.85 -5.73 9.13
CA GLY A 257 14.04 -6.51 9.48
C GLY A 257 14.59 -6.19 10.87
N GLY A 258 13.79 -5.55 11.74
CA GLY A 258 14.18 -5.13 13.08
C GLY A 258 14.75 -3.72 13.17
N LEU A 259 14.72 -2.95 12.07
CA LEU A 259 15.29 -1.60 11.99
C LEU A 259 14.75 -0.67 13.08
N LEU A 260 13.45 -0.67 13.32
CA LEU A 260 12.79 0.24 14.26
C LEU A 260 13.30 0.08 15.69
N TRP A 261 13.62 -1.15 16.11
CA TRP A 261 13.97 -1.49 17.47
C TRP A 261 15.48 -1.77 17.66
N ASN A 262 16.29 -1.49 16.65
CA ASN A 262 17.73 -1.70 16.72
C ASN A 262 18.38 -0.60 17.57
N TYR A 263 18.43 -0.84 18.87
CA TYR A 263 19.23 -0.07 19.80
C TYR A 263 20.61 -0.71 19.94
N GLN A 264 21.66 0.05 19.64
CA GLN A 264 23.03 -0.37 19.93
C GLN A 264 23.49 0.30 21.22
N GLU A 265 23.69 -0.50 22.25
CA GLU A 265 24.36 -0.05 23.48
C GLU A 265 25.85 0.26 23.16
N GLN A 266 26.30 1.47 23.54
CA GLN A 266 27.68 1.92 23.32
C GLN A 266 28.57 1.47 24.46
#